data_5b023d2900a48fb13367956edc585d33
#
_entry.id   5b023d2900a48fb13367956edc585d33
#
_cell.length_a   1.000
_cell.length_b   1.000
_cell.length_c   1.000
_cell.angle_alpha   90.00
_cell.angle_beta   90.00
_cell.angle_gamma   90.00
#
_symmetry.space_group_name_H-M   'P 1'
#
loop_
_entity.id
_entity.type
_entity.pdbx_description
1 polymer ?
#
loop_
_entity_poly.entity_id
_entity_poly.type
_entity_poly.pdbx_seq_one_letter_code
_entity_poly.pdbx_strand_id
1 'polypeptide(L)'
;MEISREIFWNVKSTGEWIAYSLMVISFIILFLGLKKRYNMWKIGKSEPFDFMKLLGQRIGYFIKSGVFHKTILRKGEGFPGWMHLFIFWGFLILAIGAFLDAFQHHFTHLVFGWEYLKGDFYLWFSFFLELAGLAAIIGVLMAMYRRYVTKPERINDNKPDDFICLIWILVVLVSGFLVEAARIAATKPDFEVWSFVGWFLAGLFSGMDKASIETTHLILWYFHMVISFGLIVYIAYSTRLMHILTSSLNMMFRGVEDKPRGAIAPIPDFENAEEFGVNNIEGFTWRQIFDLDACTRCGR
;
A
#
# COMPACT_ATOMS: atom_id res chain seq x y z
N MET A 1 24.09 23.04 12.54
CA MET A 1 23.78 22.19 11.37
C MET A 1 22.36 22.52 10.97
N GLU A 2 22.09 22.73 9.68
CA GLU A 2 20.71 22.98 9.22
C GLU A 2 19.87 21.73 9.46
N ILE A 3 18.66 21.90 10.00
CA ILE A 3 17.75 20.78 10.26
C ILE A 3 17.17 20.35 8.92
N SER A 4 17.75 19.33 8.31
CA SER A 4 17.30 18.74 7.04
C SER A 4 17.98 17.39 6.83
N ARG A 5 17.49 16.62 5.84
CA ARG A 5 18.11 15.37 5.43
C ARG A 5 18.54 15.46 3.97
N GLU A 6 19.78 15.04 3.71
CA GLU A 6 20.25 14.86 2.34
C GLU A 6 19.53 13.64 1.71
N ILE A 7 18.81 13.89 0.63
CA ILE A 7 18.18 12.83 -0.17
C ILE A 7 19.29 12.12 -0.95
N PHE A 8 19.23 10.80 -1.04
CA PHE A 8 20.28 9.96 -1.60
C PHE A 8 21.65 10.05 -0.89
N TRP A 9 21.66 10.39 0.41
CA TRP A 9 22.89 10.40 1.18
C TRP A 9 23.70 9.10 0.95
N ASN A 10 24.99 9.25 0.73
CA ASN A 10 25.95 8.16 0.46
C ASN A 10 25.63 7.34 -0.81
N VAL A 11 24.64 7.75 -1.61
CA VAL A 11 24.28 7.09 -2.86
C VAL A 11 24.85 7.90 -4.02
N LYS A 12 25.77 7.30 -4.79
CA LYS A 12 26.35 7.96 -5.96
C LYS A 12 25.32 8.09 -7.09
N SER A 13 25.55 9.00 -8.04
CA SER A 13 24.70 9.19 -9.22
C SER A 13 24.37 7.89 -9.95
N THR A 14 25.29 6.94 -9.99
CA THR A 14 25.04 5.59 -10.55
C THR A 14 23.90 4.88 -9.82
N GLY A 15 23.82 4.99 -8.48
CA GLY A 15 22.76 4.39 -7.70
C GLY A 15 21.40 5.03 -7.97
N GLU A 16 21.38 6.35 -8.16
CA GLU A 16 20.15 7.09 -8.54
C GLU A 16 19.63 6.61 -9.91
N TRP A 17 20.50 6.50 -10.90
CA TRP A 17 20.13 5.99 -12.23
C TRP A 17 19.60 4.56 -12.19
N ILE A 18 20.20 3.70 -11.35
CA ILE A 18 19.68 2.33 -11.12
C ILE A 18 18.29 2.40 -10.50
N ALA A 19 18.06 3.26 -9.50
CA ALA A 19 16.75 3.42 -8.87
C ALA A 19 15.67 3.87 -9.87
N TYR A 20 15.96 4.88 -10.70
CA TYR A 20 15.02 5.35 -11.72
C TYR A 20 14.73 4.28 -12.77
N SER A 21 15.75 3.55 -13.21
CA SER A 21 15.58 2.47 -14.17
C SER A 21 14.68 1.36 -13.61
N LEU A 22 14.92 0.93 -12.37
CA LEU A 22 14.09 -0.06 -11.70
C LEU A 22 12.67 0.44 -11.43
N MET A 23 12.51 1.71 -11.10
CA MET A 23 11.19 2.34 -10.94
C MET A 23 10.40 2.24 -12.25
N VAL A 24 10.98 2.67 -13.38
CA VAL A 24 10.31 2.61 -14.70
C VAL A 24 9.95 1.17 -15.07
N ILE A 25 10.89 0.23 -14.91
CA ILE A 25 10.64 -1.19 -15.17
C ILE A 25 9.49 -1.73 -14.31
N SER A 26 9.50 -1.40 -13.01
CA SER A 26 8.48 -1.85 -12.08
C SER A 26 7.09 -1.33 -12.44
N PHE A 27 6.97 -0.05 -12.83
CA PHE A 27 5.71 0.50 -13.29
C PHE A 27 5.25 -0.09 -14.63
N ILE A 28 6.15 -0.38 -15.56
CA ILE A 28 5.81 -1.07 -16.81
C ILE A 28 5.23 -2.46 -16.49
N ILE A 29 5.89 -3.24 -15.62
CA ILE A 29 5.42 -4.59 -15.27
C ILE A 29 4.09 -4.51 -14.50
N LEU A 30 3.94 -3.56 -13.57
CA LEU A 30 2.68 -3.30 -12.88
C LEU A 30 1.55 -3.01 -13.89
N PHE A 31 1.81 -2.11 -14.84
CA PHE A 31 0.84 -1.75 -15.88
C PHE A 31 0.44 -2.95 -16.74
N LEU A 32 1.39 -3.78 -17.15
CA LEU A 32 1.11 -5.01 -17.91
C LEU A 32 0.25 -6.00 -17.10
N GLY A 33 0.52 -6.14 -15.80
CA GLY A 33 -0.30 -6.94 -14.90
C GLY A 33 -1.73 -6.40 -14.75
N LEU A 34 -1.87 -5.08 -14.59
CA LEU A 34 -3.18 -4.41 -14.53
C LEU A 34 -3.95 -4.55 -15.84
N LYS A 35 -3.27 -4.44 -17.00
CA LYS A 35 -3.88 -4.68 -18.31
C LYS A 35 -4.42 -6.10 -18.44
N LYS A 36 -3.69 -7.10 -17.93
CA LYS A 36 -4.17 -8.49 -17.92
C LYS A 36 -5.45 -8.63 -17.10
N ARG A 37 -5.52 -8.00 -15.91
CA ARG A 37 -6.74 -8.01 -15.09
C ARG A 37 -7.90 -7.27 -15.75
N TYR A 38 -7.63 -6.11 -16.32
CA TYR A 38 -8.65 -5.37 -17.08
C TYR A 38 -9.25 -6.20 -18.21
N ASN A 39 -8.44 -6.93 -18.96
CA ASN A 39 -8.91 -7.82 -20.01
C ASN A 39 -9.80 -8.96 -19.45
N MET A 40 -9.50 -9.46 -18.25
CA MET A 40 -10.32 -10.45 -17.57
C MET A 40 -11.69 -9.85 -17.19
N TRP A 41 -11.75 -8.63 -16.68
CA TRP A 41 -13.04 -7.99 -16.37
C TRP A 41 -13.89 -7.77 -17.60
N LYS A 42 -13.28 -7.49 -18.76
CA LYS A 42 -13.97 -7.28 -20.04
C LYS A 42 -14.60 -8.54 -20.66
N ILE A 43 -14.34 -9.72 -20.11
CA ILE A 43 -15.01 -10.97 -20.56
C ILE A 43 -16.52 -10.88 -20.28
N GLY A 44 -16.90 -10.18 -19.21
CA GLY A 44 -18.30 -10.00 -18.84
C GLY A 44 -19.10 -9.13 -19.81
N LYS A 45 -20.41 -9.27 -19.75
CA LYS A 45 -21.35 -8.46 -20.52
C LYS A 45 -21.17 -6.98 -20.25
N SER A 46 -21.35 -6.15 -21.26
CA SER A 46 -21.39 -4.71 -21.08
C SER A 46 -22.63 -4.32 -20.25
N GLU A 47 -22.44 -3.34 -19.38
CA GLU A 47 -23.48 -2.80 -18.51
C GLU A 47 -23.46 -1.27 -18.63
N PRO A 48 -24.62 -0.61 -18.83
CA PRO A 48 -24.69 0.83 -18.80
C PRO A 48 -24.22 1.35 -17.44
N PHE A 49 -23.12 2.10 -17.43
CA PHE A 49 -22.54 2.64 -16.22
C PHE A 49 -22.04 4.07 -16.46
N ASP A 50 -22.75 5.03 -15.87
CA ASP A 50 -22.31 6.42 -15.86
C ASP A 50 -21.53 6.72 -14.57
N PHE A 51 -20.20 6.76 -14.67
CA PHE A 51 -19.34 7.04 -13.55
C PHE A 51 -19.56 8.46 -12.99
N MET A 52 -19.85 9.42 -13.86
CA MET A 52 -20.02 10.82 -13.45
C MET A 52 -21.35 11.05 -12.74
N LYS A 53 -22.34 10.21 -12.99
CA LYS A 53 -23.61 10.26 -12.27
C LYS A 53 -23.36 10.05 -10.78
N LEU A 54 -23.79 11.02 -9.97
CA LEU A 54 -23.64 11.02 -8.51
C LEU A 54 -22.18 10.92 -8.01
N LEU A 55 -21.23 11.47 -8.78
CA LEU A 55 -19.79 11.44 -8.47
C LEU A 55 -19.50 11.91 -7.03
N GLY A 56 -20.14 12.97 -6.57
CA GLY A 56 -19.99 13.47 -5.20
C GLY A 56 -20.37 12.45 -4.13
N GLN A 57 -21.45 11.68 -4.36
CA GLN A 57 -21.86 10.60 -3.45
C GLN A 57 -20.88 9.42 -3.48
N ARG A 58 -20.33 9.08 -4.65
CA ARG A 58 -19.31 8.03 -4.82
C ARG A 58 -18.03 8.41 -4.08
N ILE A 59 -17.53 9.62 -4.27
CA ILE A 59 -16.37 10.17 -3.56
C ILE A 59 -16.63 10.21 -2.05
N GLY A 60 -17.77 10.74 -1.62
CA GLY A 60 -18.15 10.78 -0.21
C GLY A 60 -18.19 9.38 0.43
N TYR A 61 -18.71 8.39 -0.29
CA TYR A 61 -18.70 7.00 0.19
C TYR A 61 -17.29 6.42 0.24
N PHE A 62 -16.45 6.65 -0.77
CA PHE A 62 -15.05 6.24 -0.78
C PHE A 62 -14.27 6.84 0.40
N ILE A 63 -14.38 8.15 0.62
CA ILE A 63 -13.71 8.83 1.74
C ILE A 63 -14.19 8.22 3.07
N LYS A 64 -15.49 8.08 3.27
CA LYS A 64 -16.06 7.59 4.54
C LYS A 64 -15.73 6.11 4.80
N SER A 65 -15.79 5.26 3.80
CA SER A 65 -15.67 3.81 3.95
C SER A 65 -14.29 3.28 3.59
N GLY A 66 -13.61 3.88 2.62
CA GLY A 66 -12.26 3.52 2.18
C GLY A 66 -11.19 4.19 3.02
N VAL A 67 -11.19 5.54 3.10
CA VAL A 67 -10.16 6.27 3.83
C VAL A 67 -10.36 6.18 5.34
N PHE A 68 -11.56 6.52 5.84
CA PHE A 68 -11.87 6.51 7.28
C PHE A 68 -12.34 5.15 7.81
N HIS A 69 -12.32 4.12 7.00
CA HIS A 69 -12.57 2.72 7.41
C HIS A 69 -13.87 2.48 8.23
N LYS A 70 -14.92 3.29 8.01
CA LYS A 70 -16.18 3.15 8.76
C LYS A 70 -16.79 1.76 8.68
N THR A 71 -16.59 1.06 7.56
CA THR A 71 -17.11 -0.30 7.36
C THR A 71 -16.17 -1.39 7.91
N ILE A 72 -14.92 -1.05 8.23
CA ILE A 72 -13.92 -1.98 8.75
C ILE A 72 -13.94 -2.04 10.27
N LEU A 73 -14.11 -0.89 10.95
CA LEU A 73 -14.28 -0.83 12.39
C LEU A 73 -15.73 -1.14 12.76
N ARG A 74 -16.05 -2.40 13.01
CA ARG A 74 -17.39 -2.85 13.41
C ARG A 74 -17.40 -3.38 14.83
N LYS A 75 -18.57 -3.28 15.50
CA LYS A 75 -18.79 -3.89 16.82
C LYS A 75 -18.56 -5.41 16.71
N GLY A 76 -17.75 -5.96 17.61
CA GLY A 76 -17.37 -7.38 17.61
C GLY A 76 -16.17 -7.75 16.72
N GLU A 77 -15.66 -6.82 15.89
CA GLU A 77 -14.54 -7.03 14.97
C GLU A 77 -13.36 -6.08 15.26
N GLY A 78 -13.14 -5.73 16.53
CA GLY A 78 -12.15 -4.73 16.94
C GLY A 78 -10.73 -5.11 16.53
N PHE A 79 -10.26 -6.30 16.89
CA PHE A 79 -8.88 -6.72 16.59
C PHE A 79 -8.56 -6.70 15.08
N PRO A 80 -9.31 -7.36 14.18
CA PRO A 80 -9.03 -7.29 12.75
C PRO A 80 -9.28 -5.89 12.16
N GLY A 81 -10.10 -5.06 12.79
CA GLY A 81 -10.30 -3.67 12.39
C GLY A 81 -9.06 -2.81 12.63
N TRP A 82 -8.54 -2.82 13.86
CA TRP A 82 -7.33 -2.09 14.23
C TRP A 82 -6.09 -2.60 13.48
N MET A 83 -5.96 -3.92 13.34
CA MET A 83 -4.92 -4.54 12.54
C MET A 83 -4.85 -3.94 11.13
N HIS A 84 -5.99 -3.90 10.42
CA HIS A 84 -6.05 -3.36 9.07
C HIS A 84 -5.80 -1.84 9.06
N LEU A 85 -6.32 -1.11 10.03
CA LEU A 85 -6.15 0.33 10.15
C LEU A 85 -4.67 0.71 10.34
N PHE A 86 -3.94 -0.02 11.17
CA PHE A 86 -2.50 0.20 11.38
C PHE A 86 -1.70 -0.05 10.09
N ILE A 87 -2.00 -1.15 9.37
CA ILE A 87 -1.34 -1.42 8.09
C ILE A 87 -1.68 -0.32 7.07
N PHE A 88 -2.95 0.01 6.92
CA PHE A 88 -3.40 0.96 5.91
C PHE A 88 -2.86 2.37 6.14
N TRP A 89 -3.11 2.95 7.32
CA TRP A 89 -2.66 4.31 7.63
C TRP A 89 -1.15 4.40 7.73
N GLY A 90 -0.49 3.38 8.31
CA GLY A 90 0.95 3.31 8.34
C GLY A 90 1.53 3.34 6.93
N PHE A 91 1.05 2.47 6.04
CA PHE A 91 1.51 2.41 4.66
C PHE A 91 1.18 3.68 3.86
N LEU A 92 -0.03 4.24 4.04
CA LEU A 92 -0.45 5.46 3.35
C LEU A 92 0.42 6.67 3.75
N ILE A 93 0.70 6.85 5.04
CA ILE A 93 1.54 7.95 5.53
C ILE A 93 2.98 7.80 5.02
N LEU A 94 3.54 6.57 5.05
CA LEU A 94 4.87 6.30 4.49
C LEU A 94 4.91 6.57 2.97
N ALA A 95 3.88 6.19 2.23
CA ALA A 95 3.79 6.46 0.79
C ALA A 95 3.69 7.97 0.50
N ILE A 96 2.92 8.72 1.31
CA ILE A 96 2.87 10.20 1.21
C ILE A 96 4.24 10.78 1.55
N GLY A 97 4.92 10.26 2.56
CA GLY A 97 6.28 10.69 2.91
C GLY A 97 7.28 10.50 1.77
N ALA A 98 7.30 9.32 1.18
CA ALA A 98 8.15 9.03 0.02
C ALA A 98 7.80 9.92 -1.20
N PHE A 99 6.50 10.19 -1.41
CA PHE A 99 6.07 11.12 -2.46
C PHE A 99 6.55 12.55 -2.17
N LEU A 100 6.44 13.04 -0.95
CA LEU A 100 6.91 14.38 -0.57
C LEU A 100 8.43 14.50 -0.76
N ASP A 101 9.21 13.50 -0.32
CA ASP A 101 10.66 13.45 -0.57
C ASP A 101 10.98 13.55 -2.07
N ALA A 102 10.34 12.70 -2.87
CA ALA A 102 10.54 12.68 -4.31
C ALA A 102 10.09 14.00 -4.98
N PHE A 103 8.96 14.57 -4.54
CA PHE A 103 8.44 15.82 -5.07
C PHE A 103 9.36 17.00 -4.74
N GLN A 104 9.92 17.04 -3.53
CA GLN A 104 10.93 18.03 -3.19
C GLN A 104 12.15 17.90 -4.09
N HIS A 105 12.72 16.71 -4.19
CA HIS A 105 13.97 16.49 -4.93
C HIS A 105 13.82 16.77 -6.42
N HIS A 106 12.76 16.27 -7.06
CA HIS A 106 12.60 16.30 -8.52
C HIS A 106 11.84 17.52 -9.03
N PHE A 107 11.04 18.16 -8.21
CA PHE A 107 10.21 19.25 -8.67
C PHE A 107 10.54 20.58 -7.97
N THR A 108 10.32 20.69 -6.66
CA THR A 108 10.45 22.00 -6.02
C THR A 108 11.90 22.47 -5.93
N HIS A 109 12.85 21.58 -5.65
CA HIS A 109 14.28 21.91 -5.63
C HIS A 109 14.79 22.19 -7.05
N LEU A 110 14.50 21.32 -8.03
CA LEU A 110 15.04 21.44 -9.38
C LEU A 110 14.45 22.62 -10.14
N VAL A 111 13.14 22.93 -9.98
CA VAL A 111 12.44 23.96 -10.76
C VAL A 111 12.50 25.32 -10.06
N PHE A 112 12.37 25.35 -8.72
CA PHE A 112 12.25 26.60 -7.96
C PHE A 112 13.40 26.84 -6.98
N GLY A 113 14.33 25.89 -6.81
CA GLY A 113 15.37 25.97 -5.78
C GLY A 113 14.81 25.93 -4.34
N TRP A 114 13.56 25.46 -4.17
CA TRP A 114 12.84 25.49 -2.91
C TRP A 114 12.83 24.12 -2.24
N GLU A 115 13.26 24.10 -1.00
CA GLU A 115 13.25 22.91 -0.14
C GLU A 115 12.36 23.18 1.07
N TYR A 116 11.33 22.37 1.25
CA TYR A 116 10.37 22.52 2.34
C TYR A 116 10.59 21.50 3.48
N LEU A 117 11.27 20.38 3.21
CA LEU A 117 11.63 19.41 4.26
C LEU A 117 12.83 19.91 5.08
N LYS A 118 12.62 21.05 5.79
CA LYS A 118 13.61 21.73 6.62
C LYS A 118 13.01 22.22 7.94
N GLY A 119 13.86 22.44 8.94
CA GLY A 119 13.47 22.99 10.23
C GLY A 119 12.39 22.16 10.93
N ASP A 120 11.48 22.84 11.62
CA ASP A 120 10.41 22.18 12.38
C ASP A 120 9.50 21.30 11.54
N PHE A 121 9.28 21.65 10.26
CA PHE A 121 8.48 20.82 9.36
C PHE A 121 9.15 19.44 9.14
N TYR A 122 10.47 19.41 8.96
CA TYR A 122 11.21 18.15 8.85
C TYR A 122 11.13 17.32 10.14
N LEU A 123 11.21 17.94 11.32
CA LEU A 123 11.13 17.24 12.60
C LEU A 123 9.78 16.52 12.75
N TRP A 124 8.69 17.22 12.52
CA TRP A 124 7.35 16.62 12.56
C TRP A 124 7.14 15.58 11.45
N PHE A 125 7.64 15.83 10.26
CA PHE A 125 7.62 14.88 9.14
C PHE A 125 8.31 13.56 9.54
N SER A 126 9.52 13.61 10.06
CA SER A 126 10.26 12.43 10.55
C SER A 126 9.48 11.70 11.63
N PHE A 127 9.02 12.43 12.66
CA PHE A 127 8.25 11.85 13.76
C PHE A 127 7.01 11.09 13.29
N PHE A 128 6.21 11.67 12.39
CA PHE A 128 5.02 11.00 11.89
C PHE A 128 5.33 9.80 10.99
N LEU A 129 6.42 9.83 10.22
CA LEU A 129 6.85 8.68 9.44
C LEU A 129 7.32 7.52 10.33
N GLU A 130 8.05 7.82 11.40
CA GLU A 130 8.46 6.85 12.40
C GLU A 130 7.25 6.16 13.05
N LEU A 131 6.30 6.96 13.52
CA LEU A 131 5.07 6.45 14.13
C LEU A 131 4.26 5.60 13.13
N ALA A 132 4.17 6.02 11.88
CA ALA A 132 3.47 5.30 10.82
C ALA A 132 4.15 3.97 10.49
N GLY A 133 5.47 3.95 10.38
CA GLY A 133 6.25 2.73 10.15
C GLY A 133 6.10 1.72 11.29
N LEU A 134 6.18 2.19 12.54
CA LEU A 134 5.96 1.35 13.71
C LEU A 134 4.53 0.80 13.77
N ALA A 135 3.52 1.64 13.51
CA ALA A 135 2.13 1.20 13.45
C ALA A 135 1.94 0.14 12.35
N ALA A 136 2.52 0.33 11.16
CA ALA A 136 2.46 -0.65 10.09
C ALA A 136 3.07 -2.00 10.50
N ILE A 137 4.24 -2.01 11.15
CA ILE A 137 4.88 -3.23 11.66
C ILE A 137 3.96 -3.93 12.67
N ILE A 138 3.42 -3.20 13.65
CA ILE A 138 2.47 -3.76 14.63
C ILE A 138 1.26 -4.37 13.91
N GLY A 139 0.68 -3.66 12.94
CA GLY A 139 -0.44 -4.15 12.16
C GLY A 139 -0.14 -5.44 11.39
N VAL A 140 1.04 -5.54 10.77
CA VAL A 140 1.49 -6.76 10.06
C VAL A 140 1.70 -7.91 11.03
N LEU A 141 2.33 -7.68 12.19
CA LEU A 141 2.51 -8.69 13.23
C LEU A 141 1.15 -9.16 13.79
N MET A 142 0.19 -8.27 13.98
CA MET A 142 -1.20 -8.62 14.34
C MET A 142 -1.84 -9.49 13.25
N ALA A 143 -1.60 -9.20 11.96
CA ALA A 143 -2.13 -9.99 10.85
C ALA A 143 -1.52 -11.40 10.82
N MET A 144 -0.20 -11.51 11.04
CA MET A 144 0.49 -12.78 11.16
C MET A 144 -0.01 -13.59 12.35
N TYR A 145 -0.14 -12.95 13.52
CA TYR A 145 -0.69 -13.59 14.72
C TYR A 145 -2.10 -14.12 14.47
N ARG A 146 -2.99 -13.30 13.90
CA ARG A 146 -4.37 -13.68 13.58
C ARG A 146 -4.41 -14.89 12.63
N ARG A 147 -3.57 -14.91 11.60
CA ARG A 147 -3.60 -15.93 10.56
C ARG A 147 -2.93 -17.24 10.99
N TYR A 148 -1.79 -17.17 11.69
CA TYR A 148 -0.96 -18.34 11.95
C TYR A 148 -1.06 -18.86 13.38
N VAL A 149 -1.49 -18.02 14.35
CA VAL A 149 -1.64 -18.40 15.75
C VAL A 149 -3.11 -18.63 16.11
N THR A 150 -3.97 -17.61 15.96
CA THR A 150 -5.39 -17.74 16.35
C THR A 150 -6.23 -18.53 15.34
N LYS A 151 -5.85 -18.53 14.05
CA LYS A 151 -6.44 -19.33 12.97
C LYS A 151 -7.98 -19.36 13.00
N PRO A 152 -8.68 -18.23 12.95
CA PRO A 152 -10.13 -18.26 12.95
C PRO A 152 -10.66 -19.03 11.73
N GLU A 153 -11.69 -19.83 11.94
CA GLU A 153 -12.22 -20.79 10.98
C GLU A 153 -12.47 -20.18 9.57
N ARG A 154 -13.00 -18.96 9.52
CA ARG A 154 -13.31 -18.24 8.27
C ARG A 154 -12.08 -17.77 7.44
N ILE A 155 -10.84 -17.93 7.94
CA ILE A 155 -9.60 -17.62 7.20
C ILE A 155 -8.58 -18.77 7.29
N ASN A 156 -9.04 -19.97 7.51
CA ASN A 156 -8.17 -21.14 7.69
C ASN A 156 -7.61 -21.70 6.37
N ASP A 157 -8.03 -21.17 5.23
CA ASP A 157 -7.53 -21.53 3.89
C ASP A 157 -6.21 -20.81 3.54
N ASN A 158 -5.13 -21.10 4.28
CA ASN A 158 -3.84 -20.46 4.05
C ASN A 158 -3.27 -20.78 2.66
N LYS A 159 -2.95 -19.72 1.90
CA LYS A 159 -2.27 -19.82 0.61
C LYS A 159 -0.87 -19.23 0.71
N PRO A 160 0.08 -19.65 -0.15
CA PRO A 160 1.43 -19.07 -0.18
C PRO A 160 1.43 -17.55 -0.31
N ASP A 161 0.52 -16.97 -1.11
CA ASP A 161 0.34 -15.52 -1.28
C ASP A 161 0.08 -14.80 0.05
N ASP A 162 -0.64 -15.42 0.99
CA ASP A 162 -0.92 -14.84 2.31
C ASP A 162 0.35 -14.64 3.14
N PHE A 163 1.25 -15.62 3.11
CA PHE A 163 2.53 -15.56 3.80
C PHE A 163 3.51 -14.62 3.12
N ILE A 164 3.64 -14.74 1.80
CA ILE A 164 4.55 -13.92 1.00
C ILE A 164 4.23 -12.43 1.17
N CYS A 165 2.95 -12.03 1.09
CA CYS A 165 2.54 -10.65 1.28
C CYS A 165 2.96 -10.10 2.64
N LEU A 166 2.64 -10.82 3.73
CA LEU A 166 2.91 -10.35 5.08
C LEU A 166 4.40 -10.25 5.36
N ILE A 167 5.17 -11.28 4.99
CA ILE A 167 6.62 -11.27 5.16
C ILE A 167 7.28 -10.19 4.31
N TRP A 168 6.85 -10.02 3.06
CA TRP A 168 7.44 -9.03 2.18
C TRP A 168 7.22 -7.61 2.70
N ILE A 169 5.98 -7.28 3.10
CA ILE A 169 5.68 -5.98 3.72
C ILE A 169 6.53 -5.77 4.97
N LEU A 170 6.64 -6.79 5.85
CA LEU A 170 7.44 -6.69 7.07
C LEU A 170 8.91 -6.43 6.76
N VAL A 171 9.49 -7.14 5.79
CA VAL A 171 10.90 -6.96 5.39
C VAL A 171 11.13 -5.59 4.79
N VAL A 172 10.20 -5.05 3.99
CA VAL A 172 10.27 -3.68 3.47
C VAL A 172 10.27 -2.67 4.62
N LEU A 173 9.37 -2.79 5.58
CA LEU A 173 9.28 -1.87 6.72
C LEU A 173 10.54 -1.92 7.60
N VAL A 174 10.99 -3.11 7.96
CA VAL A 174 12.19 -3.27 8.81
C VAL A 174 13.44 -2.79 8.09
N SER A 175 13.61 -3.12 6.81
CA SER A 175 14.78 -2.68 6.05
C SER A 175 14.82 -1.16 5.87
N GLY A 176 13.66 -0.47 5.77
CA GLY A 176 13.58 0.99 5.73
C GLY A 176 14.15 1.62 7.01
N PHE A 177 13.73 1.13 8.17
CA PHE A 177 14.30 1.58 9.45
C PHE A 177 15.79 1.27 9.58
N LEU A 178 16.28 0.15 9.07
CA LEU A 178 17.72 -0.17 9.11
C LEU A 178 18.54 0.75 8.19
N VAL A 179 18.03 1.12 7.02
CA VAL A 179 18.66 2.13 6.15
C VAL A 179 18.78 3.46 6.87
N GLU A 180 17.69 3.93 7.48
CA GLU A 180 17.68 5.17 8.25
C GLU A 180 18.64 5.11 9.45
N ALA A 181 18.60 4.03 10.22
CA ALA A 181 19.48 3.81 11.36
C ALA A 181 20.97 3.85 10.99
N ALA A 182 21.35 3.23 9.86
CA ALA A 182 22.73 3.27 9.38
C ALA A 182 23.15 4.69 8.96
N ARG A 183 22.26 5.46 8.32
CA ARG A 183 22.49 6.88 8.00
C ARG A 183 22.71 7.70 9.27
N ILE A 184 21.81 7.58 10.26
CA ILE A 184 21.89 8.29 11.53
C ILE A 184 23.20 7.95 12.26
N ALA A 185 23.58 6.67 12.30
CA ALA A 185 24.82 6.22 12.94
C ALA A 185 26.08 6.84 12.31
N ALA A 186 26.08 7.03 10.98
CA ALA A 186 27.20 7.63 10.25
C ALA A 186 27.26 9.16 10.36
N THR A 187 26.11 9.83 10.37
CA THR A 187 26.01 11.30 10.30
C THR A 187 25.86 11.97 11.68
N LYS A 188 25.25 11.27 12.63
CA LYS A 188 25.04 11.66 14.05
C LYS A 188 24.49 13.08 14.25
N PRO A 189 23.44 13.51 13.56
CA PRO A 189 22.88 14.83 13.81
C PRO A 189 21.98 14.80 15.06
N ASP A 190 22.12 15.81 15.94
CA ASP A 190 21.41 15.88 17.22
C ASP A 190 19.88 15.89 17.07
N PHE A 191 19.36 16.46 15.97
CA PHE A 191 17.93 16.56 15.73
C PHE A 191 17.26 15.23 15.32
N GLU A 192 18.04 14.22 14.93
CA GLU A 192 17.48 12.91 14.51
C GLU A 192 16.92 12.08 15.69
N VAL A 193 16.97 12.58 16.89
CA VAL A 193 16.15 12.06 18.00
C VAL A 193 14.65 12.06 17.69
N TRP A 194 14.19 12.91 16.74
CA TRP A 194 12.82 12.91 16.23
C TRP A 194 12.50 11.70 15.33
N SER A 195 13.51 11.12 14.69
CA SER A 195 13.46 9.81 14.03
C SER A 195 13.72 8.71 15.07
N PHE A 196 12.87 8.61 16.08
CA PHE A 196 13.16 7.92 17.34
C PHE A 196 13.42 6.41 17.20
N VAL A 197 12.80 5.70 16.24
CA VAL A 197 13.09 4.29 15.97
C VAL A 197 14.42 4.15 15.26
N GLY A 198 14.64 4.93 14.20
CA GLY A 198 15.92 4.97 13.49
C GLY A 198 17.06 5.36 14.41
N TRP A 199 16.87 6.38 15.27
CA TRP A 199 17.84 6.81 16.26
C TRP A 199 18.17 5.70 17.28
N PHE A 200 17.15 5.01 17.80
CA PHE A 200 17.35 3.87 18.70
C PHE A 200 18.12 2.74 18.02
N LEU A 201 17.73 2.37 16.80
CA LEU A 201 18.38 1.32 16.03
C LEU A 201 19.79 1.69 15.56
N ALA A 202 20.13 2.98 15.47
CA ALA A 202 21.50 3.43 15.19
C ALA A 202 22.52 2.90 16.19
N GLY A 203 22.07 2.60 17.42
CA GLY A 203 22.87 1.92 18.43
C GLY A 203 23.44 0.56 18.00
N LEU A 204 22.80 -0.14 17.08
CA LEU A 204 23.29 -1.41 16.51
C LEU A 204 24.62 -1.27 15.77
N PHE A 205 24.94 -0.06 15.31
CA PHE A 205 26.16 0.27 14.56
C PHE A 205 27.24 0.92 15.42
N SER A 206 27.05 1.05 16.75
CA SER A 206 27.91 1.83 17.65
C SER A 206 29.36 1.35 17.73
N GLY A 207 29.64 0.07 17.44
CA GLY A 207 30.97 -0.52 17.43
C GLY A 207 31.67 -0.51 16.08
N MET A 208 31.04 0.04 15.04
CA MET A 208 31.56 0.03 13.68
C MET A 208 32.28 1.34 13.35
N ASP A 209 33.32 1.28 12.54
CA ASP A 209 33.94 2.46 11.95
C ASP A 209 33.04 3.08 10.87
N LYS A 210 33.24 4.34 10.56
CA LYS A 210 32.39 5.09 9.63
C LYS A 210 32.33 4.47 8.24
N ALA A 211 33.45 3.99 7.70
CA ALA A 211 33.50 3.40 6.36
C ALA A 211 32.68 2.09 6.28
N SER A 212 32.74 1.28 7.34
CA SER A 212 31.92 0.08 7.48
C SER A 212 30.43 0.40 7.58
N ILE A 213 30.05 1.45 8.31
CA ILE A 213 28.64 1.90 8.39
C ILE A 213 28.16 2.40 7.01
N GLU A 214 28.95 3.20 6.30
CA GLU A 214 28.62 3.71 4.96
C GLU A 214 28.44 2.57 3.95
N THR A 215 29.30 1.55 4.01
CA THR A 215 29.17 0.34 3.17
C THR A 215 27.88 -0.43 3.50
N THR A 216 27.62 -0.62 4.80
CA THR A 216 26.39 -1.31 5.25
C THR A 216 25.14 -0.54 4.84
N HIS A 217 25.15 0.80 4.96
CA HIS A 217 24.06 1.64 4.47
C HIS A 217 23.79 1.42 2.99
N LEU A 218 24.82 1.40 2.13
CA LEU A 218 24.65 1.16 0.69
C LEU A 218 24.02 -0.22 0.42
N ILE A 219 24.49 -1.27 1.10
CA ILE A 219 23.93 -2.62 0.94
C ILE A 219 22.46 -2.64 1.33
N LEU A 220 22.11 -2.07 2.49
CA LEU A 220 20.75 -1.99 2.99
C LEU A 220 19.87 -1.13 2.07
N TRP A 221 20.39 -0.02 1.54
CA TRP A 221 19.68 0.86 0.63
C TRP A 221 19.33 0.15 -0.69
N TYR A 222 20.29 -0.52 -1.33
CA TYR A 222 20.03 -1.29 -2.55
C TYR A 222 19.05 -2.44 -2.29
N PHE A 223 19.21 -3.15 -1.18
CA PHE A 223 18.29 -4.21 -0.78
C PHE A 223 16.87 -3.66 -0.61
N HIS A 224 16.70 -2.61 0.20
CA HIS A 224 15.40 -1.97 0.45
C HIS A 224 14.76 -1.47 -0.85
N MET A 225 15.52 -0.83 -1.71
CA MET A 225 15.07 -0.35 -3.01
C MET A 225 14.53 -1.49 -3.88
N VAL A 226 15.31 -2.57 -4.05
CA VAL A 226 14.91 -3.71 -4.90
C VAL A 226 13.65 -4.38 -4.38
N ILE A 227 13.56 -4.65 -3.08
CA ILE A 227 12.37 -5.30 -2.51
C ILE A 227 11.15 -4.38 -2.51
N SER A 228 11.31 -3.06 -2.39
CA SER A 228 10.22 -2.09 -2.46
C SER A 228 9.65 -2.00 -3.88
N PHE A 229 10.49 -1.90 -4.90
CA PHE A 229 10.02 -1.95 -6.29
C PHE A 229 9.45 -3.32 -6.65
N GLY A 230 10.02 -4.40 -6.15
CA GLY A 230 9.47 -5.75 -6.29
C GLY A 230 8.06 -5.88 -5.68
N LEU A 231 7.81 -5.24 -4.53
CA LEU A 231 6.49 -5.21 -3.91
C LEU A 231 5.47 -4.46 -4.79
N ILE A 232 5.86 -3.35 -5.42
CA ILE A 232 5.02 -2.61 -6.37
C ILE A 232 4.62 -3.52 -7.55
N VAL A 233 5.57 -4.23 -8.12
CA VAL A 233 5.30 -5.23 -9.18
C VAL A 233 4.32 -6.29 -8.70
N TYR A 234 4.54 -6.79 -7.48
CA TYR A 234 3.74 -7.87 -6.92
C TYR A 234 2.27 -7.50 -6.68
N ILE A 235 1.93 -6.21 -6.53
CA ILE A 235 0.54 -5.73 -6.38
C ILE A 235 -0.37 -6.30 -7.47
N ALA A 236 0.05 -6.25 -8.74
CA ALA A 236 -0.79 -6.70 -9.86
C ALA A 236 -1.01 -8.23 -9.91
N TYR A 237 -0.14 -9.00 -9.26
CA TYR A 237 -0.15 -10.46 -9.30
C TYR A 237 -0.70 -11.10 -8.03
N SER A 238 -0.64 -10.40 -6.91
CA SER A 238 -1.17 -10.85 -5.63
C SER A 238 -2.67 -10.60 -5.51
N THR A 239 -3.42 -11.62 -5.11
CA THR A 239 -4.84 -11.45 -4.77
C THR A 239 -5.02 -10.65 -3.49
N ARG A 240 -4.00 -10.62 -2.61
CA ARG A 240 -4.03 -9.89 -1.35
C ARG A 240 -3.71 -8.42 -1.49
N LEU A 241 -2.71 -8.07 -2.31
CA LEU A 241 -2.29 -6.68 -2.49
C LEU A 241 -3.13 -5.95 -3.55
N MET A 242 -3.68 -6.66 -4.52
CA MET A 242 -4.48 -6.06 -5.58
C MET A 242 -5.68 -5.26 -5.04
N HIS A 243 -6.20 -5.62 -3.86
CA HIS A 243 -7.33 -4.89 -3.26
C HIS A 243 -7.00 -3.42 -2.94
N ILE A 244 -5.74 -3.05 -2.82
CA ILE A 244 -5.32 -1.63 -2.66
C ILE A 244 -5.94 -0.80 -3.80
N LEU A 245 -5.94 -1.33 -5.00
CA LEU A 245 -6.53 -0.70 -6.19
C LEU A 245 -8.00 -1.09 -6.38
N THR A 246 -8.30 -2.39 -6.40
CA THR A 246 -9.64 -2.87 -6.74
C THR A 246 -10.69 -2.54 -5.71
N SER A 247 -10.41 -2.59 -4.41
CA SER A 247 -11.39 -2.19 -3.39
C SER A 247 -11.70 -0.70 -3.44
N SER A 248 -10.69 0.13 -3.69
CA SER A 248 -10.86 1.57 -3.84
C SER A 248 -11.76 1.90 -5.04
N LEU A 249 -11.47 1.30 -6.19
CA LEU A 249 -12.28 1.45 -7.39
C LEU A 249 -13.69 0.84 -7.23
N ASN A 250 -13.80 -0.29 -6.54
CA ASN A 250 -15.06 -0.95 -6.27
C ASN A 250 -16.01 -0.06 -5.44
N MET A 251 -15.49 0.65 -4.46
CA MET A 251 -16.26 1.65 -3.71
C MET A 251 -16.74 2.80 -4.59
N MET A 252 -15.94 3.20 -5.59
CA MET A 252 -16.30 4.24 -6.56
C MET A 252 -17.31 3.74 -7.61
N PHE A 253 -17.20 2.48 -8.04
CA PHE A 253 -18.10 1.87 -9.03
C PHE A 253 -19.41 1.36 -8.44
N ARG A 254 -19.53 1.41 -7.13
CA ARG A 254 -20.75 1.01 -6.45
C ARG A 254 -21.97 1.71 -7.03
N GLY A 255 -23.09 0.94 -7.20
CA GLY A 255 -24.41 1.48 -7.52
C GLY A 255 -24.87 2.41 -6.39
N VAL A 256 -25.14 3.67 -6.74
CA VAL A 256 -25.68 4.71 -5.85
C VAL A 256 -27.15 4.97 -6.22
N GLU A 257 -27.71 4.10 -7.05
CA GLU A 257 -29.06 4.18 -7.56
C GLU A 257 -30.11 3.82 -6.50
N ASP A 258 -31.34 4.24 -6.72
CA ASP A 258 -32.49 4.09 -5.79
C ASP A 258 -32.95 2.64 -5.54
N LYS A 259 -32.16 1.66 -5.99
CA LYS A 259 -32.47 0.24 -5.73
C LYS A 259 -31.99 -0.18 -4.35
N PRO A 260 -32.83 -0.89 -3.59
CA PRO A 260 -32.41 -1.45 -2.31
C PRO A 260 -31.17 -2.34 -2.49
N ARG A 261 -30.22 -2.26 -1.53
CA ARG A 261 -29.06 -3.16 -1.53
C ARG A 261 -29.50 -4.61 -1.48
N GLY A 262 -28.94 -5.43 -2.34
CA GLY A 262 -29.27 -6.84 -2.41
C GLY A 262 -30.58 -7.14 -3.12
N ALA A 263 -31.20 -6.15 -3.78
CA ALA A 263 -32.34 -6.44 -4.66
C ALA A 263 -31.91 -7.37 -5.80
N ILE A 264 -32.56 -8.50 -5.87
CA ILE A 264 -32.40 -9.43 -7.00
C ILE A 264 -33.18 -8.84 -8.16
N ALA A 265 -32.56 -8.72 -9.34
CA ALA A 265 -33.28 -8.31 -10.54
C ALA A 265 -34.35 -9.34 -10.88
N PRO A 266 -35.57 -8.91 -11.22
CA PRO A 266 -36.58 -9.85 -11.70
C PRO A 266 -36.08 -10.53 -12.96
N ILE A 267 -36.43 -11.79 -13.13
CA ILE A 267 -36.17 -12.54 -14.37
C ILE A 267 -37.16 -12.02 -15.41
N PRO A 268 -36.68 -11.34 -16.47
CA PRO A 268 -37.57 -10.91 -17.53
C PRO A 268 -38.09 -12.14 -18.24
N ASP A 269 -39.39 -12.13 -18.54
CA ASP A 269 -40.03 -13.19 -19.28
C ASP A 269 -39.80 -14.61 -18.72
N PHE A 270 -40.15 -14.78 -17.43
CA PHE A 270 -39.94 -16.03 -16.70
C PHE A 270 -40.54 -17.26 -17.38
N GLU A 271 -41.65 -17.09 -18.12
CA GLU A 271 -42.37 -18.20 -18.76
C GLU A 271 -41.62 -18.75 -20.00
N ASN A 272 -40.83 -17.91 -20.67
CA ASN A 272 -40.07 -18.29 -21.87
C ASN A 272 -38.58 -18.34 -21.67
N ALA A 273 -38.08 -18.14 -20.43
CA ALA A 273 -36.68 -18.14 -20.12
C ALA A 273 -36.11 -19.58 -20.22
N GLU A 274 -35.17 -19.79 -21.12
CA GLU A 274 -34.43 -21.05 -21.27
C GLU A 274 -33.35 -21.23 -20.21
N GLU A 275 -32.81 -20.13 -19.68
CA GLU A 275 -31.74 -20.13 -18.67
C GLU A 275 -32.11 -19.26 -17.48
N PHE A 276 -31.82 -19.75 -16.26
CA PHE A 276 -32.05 -19.05 -15.02
C PHE A 276 -30.72 -18.75 -14.35
N GLY A 277 -30.45 -17.45 -14.12
CA GLY A 277 -29.23 -16.99 -13.46
C GLY A 277 -28.03 -16.89 -14.41
N VAL A 278 -26.82 -17.21 -13.90
CA VAL A 278 -25.56 -17.13 -14.64
C VAL A 278 -24.87 -18.49 -14.61
N ASN A 279 -24.70 -19.10 -15.78
CA ASN A 279 -24.14 -20.45 -15.93
C ASN A 279 -22.63 -20.45 -16.22
N ASN A 280 -22.10 -19.35 -16.74
CA ASN A 280 -20.70 -19.19 -17.11
C ASN A 280 -20.20 -17.78 -16.79
N ILE A 281 -18.89 -17.55 -16.87
CA ILE A 281 -18.29 -16.26 -16.50
C ILE A 281 -18.71 -15.13 -17.44
N GLU A 282 -18.96 -15.42 -18.69
CA GLU A 282 -19.41 -14.46 -19.71
C GLU A 282 -20.86 -13.99 -19.45
N GLY A 283 -21.61 -14.74 -18.65
CA GLY A 283 -22.96 -14.38 -18.20
C GLY A 283 -22.99 -13.24 -17.18
N PHE A 284 -21.90 -13.04 -16.42
CA PHE A 284 -21.76 -11.90 -15.53
C PHE A 284 -21.53 -10.60 -16.27
N THR A 285 -21.89 -9.46 -15.66
CA THR A 285 -21.45 -8.17 -16.17
C THR A 285 -19.98 -7.93 -15.81
N TRP A 286 -19.29 -7.07 -16.57
CA TRP A 286 -17.89 -6.70 -16.26
C TRP A 286 -17.73 -6.20 -14.81
N ARG A 287 -18.72 -5.49 -14.28
CA ARG A 287 -18.71 -4.94 -12.92
C ARG A 287 -18.84 -6.05 -11.88
N GLN A 288 -19.68 -7.06 -12.11
CA GLN A 288 -19.79 -8.23 -11.24
C GLN A 288 -18.48 -9.04 -11.20
N ILE A 289 -17.81 -9.22 -12.34
CA ILE A 289 -16.49 -9.88 -12.38
C ILE A 289 -15.46 -9.05 -11.61
N PHE A 290 -15.50 -7.72 -11.75
CA PHE A 290 -14.64 -6.82 -11.01
C PHE A 290 -14.92 -6.87 -9.49
N ASP A 291 -16.19 -6.94 -9.06
CA ASP A 291 -16.58 -7.10 -7.66
C ASP A 291 -15.99 -8.40 -7.06
N LEU A 292 -16.02 -9.50 -7.82
CA LEU A 292 -15.43 -10.77 -7.42
C LEU A 292 -13.91 -10.69 -7.28
N ASP A 293 -13.22 -10.00 -8.20
CA ASP A 293 -11.77 -9.81 -8.17
C ASP A 293 -11.32 -8.85 -7.05
N ALA A 294 -12.19 -7.95 -6.60
CA ALA A 294 -11.93 -7.07 -5.46
C ALA A 294 -11.99 -7.81 -4.11
N CYS A 295 -12.48 -9.04 -4.06
CA CYS A 295 -12.60 -9.82 -2.83
C CYS A 295 -11.25 -10.43 -2.43
N THR A 296 -10.73 -10.05 -1.26
CA THR A 296 -9.48 -10.58 -0.69
C THR A 296 -9.66 -11.83 0.16
N ARG A 297 -10.87 -12.34 0.32
CA ARG A 297 -11.17 -13.45 1.24
C ARG A 297 -10.63 -13.21 2.65
N CYS A 298 -10.80 -11.99 3.16
CA CYS A 298 -10.31 -11.59 4.48
C CYS A 298 -11.11 -12.17 5.65
N GLY A 299 -12.20 -12.91 5.37
CA GLY A 299 -13.09 -13.49 6.37
C GLY A 299 -13.95 -12.45 7.11
N ARG A 300 -14.33 -11.37 6.45
CA ARG A 300 -15.14 -10.28 7.02
C ARG A 300 -16.48 -10.17 6.34
#